data_6302145d3491e16dc1bdca2bab229e85
#
_entry.id   6302145d3491e16dc1bdca2bab229e85
#
_cell.length_a   1.000
_cell.length_b   1.000
_cell.length_c   1.000
_cell.angle_alpha   90.00
_cell.angle_beta   90.00
_cell.angle_gamma   90.00
#
_symmetry.space_group_name_H-M   'P 1'
#
loop_
_entity.id
_entity.type
_entity.pdbx_description
1 polymer ?
#
loop_
_entity_poly.entity_id
_entity_poly.type
_entity_poly.pdbx_seq_one_letter_code
_entity_poly.pdbx_strand_id
1 'polypeptide(L)'
;IFRSYFNKGKKEKFDKYTDTLLYLASRNEHIKNKIHPALRNKKILICDRFIDSTLAYQVYGKKVNKSFIDHIHKYILKGVKPNITFILKVSPKSSRERLKRRKTRNRYDNFHQSFYTKAQKSFLKISKNKKNYFVLDSSLNNNDLEKKIFKIVRKFL
;
A
#
# COMPACT_ATOMS: atom_id res chain seq x y z
N ILE A 1 15.50 -7.63 -1.18
CA ILE A 1 15.72 -9.08 -1.39
C ILE A 1 14.39 -9.84 -1.23
N PHE A 2 13.67 -9.77 -0.11
CA PHE A 2 12.42 -10.52 0.09
C PHE A 2 11.31 -10.22 -0.93
N ARG A 3 11.14 -8.95 -1.34
CA ARG A 3 10.07 -8.55 -2.28
C ARG A 3 10.23 -9.18 -3.67
N SER A 4 11.45 -9.41 -4.15
CA SER A 4 11.70 -10.07 -5.44
C SER A 4 11.43 -11.57 -5.40
N TYR A 5 11.72 -12.22 -4.27
CA TYR A 5 11.46 -13.64 -4.07
C TYR A 5 9.96 -13.96 -4.13
N PHE A 6 9.12 -13.11 -3.52
CA PHE A 6 7.67 -13.28 -3.49
C PHE A 6 6.95 -12.95 -4.79
N ASN A 7 7.54 -12.11 -5.63
CA ASN A 7 6.90 -11.70 -6.89
C ASN A 7 7.19 -12.68 -8.04
N LYS A 8 8.23 -13.52 -7.96
CA LYS A 8 8.64 -14.45 -9.04
C LYS A 8 8.04 -15.85 -8.92
N GLY A 9 7.51 -16.23 -7.77
CA GLY A 9 6.99 -17.58 -7.53
C GLY A 9 5.67 -17.86 -8.22
N LYS A 10 5.69 -18.54 -9.35
CA LYS A 10 4.50 -18.97 -10.10
C LYS A 10 3.75 -20.16 -9.48
N LYS A 11 4.31 -20.91 -8.54
CA LYS A 11 3.77 -22.22 -8.12
C LYS A 11 3.43 -22.40 -6.64
N GLU A 12 4.03 -21.66 -5.71
CA GLU A 12 3.72 -21.87 -4.29
C GLU A 12 2.62 -20.93 -3.83
N LYS A 13 1.46 -21.51 -3.55
CA LYS A 13 0.39 -20.82 -2.83
C LYS A 13 0.69 -20.91 -1.33
N PHE A 14 1.39 -19.93 -0.80
CA PHE A 14 1.48 -19.81 0.66
C PHE A 14 0.09 -19.68 1.28
N ASP A 15 -0.08 -20.28 2.46
CA ASP A 15 -1.19 -19.93 3.34
C ASP A 15 -1.25 -18.42 3.57
N LYS A 16 -2.46 -17.92 3.81
CA LYS A 16 -2.70 -16.49 3.97
C LYS A 16 -1.91 -15.86 5.11
N TYR A 17 -1.65 -16.60 6.20
CA TYR A 17 -0.85 -16.13 7.32
C TYR A 17 0.63 -16.11 7.00
N THR A 18 1.16 -17.17 6.40
CA THR A 18 2.55 -17.22 5.92
C THR A 18 2.85 -16.06 4.97
N ASP A 19 2.01 -15.87 3.95
CA ASP A 19 2.13 -14.74 3.02
C ASP A 19 2.12 -13.38 3.74
N THR A 20 1.26 -13.23 4.74
CA THR A 20 1.15 -12.01 5.54
C THR A 20 2.40 -11.76 6.38
N LEU A 21 2.88 -12.79 7.08
CA LEU A 21 4.10 -12.71 7.91
C LEU A 21 5.31 -12.28 7.07
N LEU A 22 5.43 -12.78 5.86
CA LEU A 22 6.50 -12.40 4.95
C LEU A 22 6.43 -10.93 4.54
N TYR A 23 5.23 -10.39 4.28
CA TYR A 23 5.07 -8.94 4.05
C TYR A 23 5.38 -8.11 5.30
N LEU A 24 5.01 -8.58 6.48
CA LEU A 24 5.29 -7.91 7.74
C LEU A 24 6.79 -7.93 8.06
N ALA A 25 7.47 -9.05 7.84
CA ALA A 25 8.92 -9.16 7.98
C ALA A 25 9.65 -8.18 7.05
N SER A 26 9.27 -8.16 5.75
CA SER A 26 9.81 -7.19 4.80
C SER A 26 9.57 -5.74 5.21
N ARG A 27 8.41 -5.46 5.81
CA ARG A 27 8.08 -4.12 6.34
C ARG A 27 8.96 -3.75 7.53
N ASN A 28 9.18 -4.67 8.45
CA ASN A 28 10.07 -4.47 9.59
C ASN A 28 11.48 -4.08 9.13
N GLU A 29 12.04 -4.83 8.17
CA GLU A 29 13.34 -4.51 7.60
C GLU A 29 13.37 -3.15 6.88
N HIS A 30 12.30 -2.81 6.16
CA HIS A 30 12.17 -1.51 5.51
C HIS A 30 12.12 -0.36 6.52
N ILE A 31 11.37 -0.54 7.61
CA ILE A 31 11.29 0.47 8.69
C ILE A 31 12.67 0.64 9.34
N LYS A 32 13.32 -0.45 9.74
CA LYS A 32 14.61 -0.43 10.41
C LYS A 32 15.72 0.18 9.55
N ASN A 33 15.81 -0.26 8.29
CA ASN A 33 16.96 0.03 7.46
C ASN A 33 16.79 1.25 6.53
N LYS A 34 15.58 1.77 6.36
CA LYS A 34 15.30 2.91 5.47
C LYS A 34 14.51 4.02 6.15
N ILE A 35 13.36 3.70 6.77
CA ILE A 35 12.46 4.72 7.31
C ILE A 35 13.06 5.39 8.54
N HIS A 36 13.47 4.63 9.54
CA HIS A 36 14.05 5.20 10.75
C HIS A 36 15.33 6.03 10.50
N PRO A 37 16.29 5.58 9.68
CA PRO A 37 17.45 6.42 9.36
C PRO A 37 17.08 7.72 8.64
N ALA A 38 16.12 7.67 7.70
CA ALA A 38 15.68 8.87 6.99
C ALA A 38 15.00 9.87 7.92
N LEU A 39 14.11 9.40 8.82
CA LEU A 39 13.42 10.25 9.78
C LEU A 39 14.39 10.85 10.82
N ARG A 40 15.35 10.07 11.31
CA ARG A 40 16.40 10.59 12.21
C ARG A 40 17.21 11.71 11.57
N ASN A 41 17.46 11.61 10.27
CA ASN A 41 18.16 12.63 9.49
C ASN A 41 17.21 13.74 8.98
N LYS A 42 15.99 13.86 9.53
CA LYS A 42 15.00 14.88 9.17
C LYS A 42 14.68 14.94 7.67
N LYS A 43 14.81 13.82 6.96
CA LYS A 43 14.54 13.75 5.52
C LYS A 43 13.04 13.58 5.26
N ILE A 44 12.56 14.18 4.17
CA ILE A 44 11.23 13.88 3.61
C ILE A 44 11.29 12.48 3.02
N LEU A 45 10.32 11.64 3.41
CA LEU A 45 10.26 10.26 2.95
C LEU A 45 8.96 10.01 2.19
N ILE A 46 9.09 9.54 0.96
CA ILE A 46 7.95 9.09 0.15
C ILE A 46 7.95 7.57 0.14
N CYS A 47 6.85 6.97 0.59
CA CYS A 47 6.70 5.53 0.66
C CYS A 47 5.53 5.06 -0.22
N ASP A 48 5.86 4.33 -1.30
CA ASP A 48 4.83 3.65 -2.10
C ASP A 48 4.37 2.40 -1.36
N ARG A 49 3.12 2.44 -0.88
CA ARG A 49 2.45 1.40 -0.09
C ARG A 49 3.04 1.21 1.31
N PHE A 50 2.20 1.42 2.31
CA PHE A 50 2.53 1.22 3.73
C PHE A 50 1.47 0.35 4.42
N ILE A 51 1.13 0.64 5.68
CA ILE A 51 0.21 -0.16 6.52
C ILE A 51 -1.16 -0.39 5.90
N ASP A 52 -1.71 0.63 5.22
CA ASP A 52 -3.03 0.54 4.60
C ASP A 52 -3.10 -0.54 3.53
N SER A 53 -1.99 -0.79 2.82
CA SER A 53 -1.93 -1.91 1.88
C SER A 53 -2.05 -3.26 2.57
N THR A 54 -1.46 -3.43 3.76
CA THR A 54 -1.63 -4.66 4.54
C THR A 54 -3.09 -4.84 4.97
N LEU A 55 -3.72 -3.77 5.44
CA LEU A 55 -5.15 -3.84 5.79
C LEU A 55 -6.01 -4.17 4.57
N ALA A 56 -5.81 -3.46 3.45
CA ALA A 56 -6.62 -3.65 2.25
C ALA A 56 -6.45 -5.05 1.63
N TYR A 57 -5.22 -5.54 1.52
CA TYR A 57 -4.95 -6.79 0.83
C TYR A 57 -5.04 -8.02 1.74
N GLN A 58 -4.44 -7.99 2.94
CA GLN A 58 -4.43 -9.14 3.84
C GLN A 58 -5.72 -9.24 4.66
N VAL A 59 -6.16 -8.16 5.31
CA VAL A 59 -7.37 -8.22 6.14
C VAL A 59 -8.62 -8.29 5.26
N TYR A 60 -8.86 -7.29 4.44
CA TYR A 60 -10.11 -7.21 3.65
C TYR A 60 -10.09 -8.13 2.43
N GLY A 61 -8.94 -8.28 1.77
CA GLY A 61 -8.79 -9.12 0.59
C GLY A 61 -8.73 -10.62 0.93
N LYS A 62 -7.78 -11.03 1.76
CA LYS A 62 -7.50 -12.43 2.10
C LYS A 62 -8.18 -12.93 3.38
N LYS A 63 -8.94 -12.08 4.07
CA LYS A 63 -9.62 -12.46 5.32
C LYS A 63 -8.65 -12.93 6.43
N VAL A 64 -7.51 -12.26 6.54
CA VAL A 64 -6.62 -12.39 7.68
C VAL A 64 -7.22 -11.64 8.87
N ASN A 65 -7.06 -12.19 10.08
CA ASN A 65 -7.57 -11.56 11.29
C ASN A 65 -6.93 -10.19 11.49
N LYS A 66 -7.75 -9.15 11.68
CA LYS A 66 -7.28 -7.78 11.88
C LYS A 66 -6.49 -7.63 13.17
N SER A 67 -6.93 -8.25 14.25
CA SER A 67 -6.24 -8.20 15.55
C SER A 67 -4.81 -8.75 15.46
N PHE A 68 -4.61 -9.84 14.71
CA PHE A 68 -3.28 -10.38 14.42
C PHE A 68 -2.37 -9.34 13.73
N ILE A 69 -2.89 -8.64 12.72
CA ILE A 69 -2.13 -7.59 12.02
C ILE A 69 -1.83 -6.41 12.95
N ASP A 70 -2.82 -5.96 13.71
CA ASP A 70 -2.67 -4.82 14.62
C ASP A 70 -1.63 -5.12 15.71
N HIS A 71 -1.62 -6.35 16.23
CA HIS A 71 -0.63 -6.79 17.22
C HIS A 71 0.80 -6.69 16.65
N ILE A 72 1.04 -7.28 15.50
CA ILE A 72 2.38 -7.25 14.89
C ILE A 72 2.76 -5.81 14.51
N HIS A 73 1.84 -5.02 13.95
CA HIS A 73 2.08 -3.62 13.62
C HIS A 73 2.51 -2.80 14.85
N LYS A 74 1.93 -3.07 16.04
CA LYS A 74 2.34 -2.40 17.28
C LYS A 74 3.84 -2.58 17.55
N TYR A 75 4.38 -3.78 17.34
CA TYR A 75 5.81 -4.06 17.55
C TYR A 75 6.72 -3.51 16.45
N ILE A 76 6.36 -3.69 15.19
CA ILE A 76 7.27 -3.34 14.08
C ILE A 76 7.24 -1.87 13.72
N LEU A 77 6.11 -1.17 13.90
CA LEU A 77 5.99 0.25 13.53
C LEU A 77 6.66 1.19 14.53
N LYS A 78 6.67 0.82 15.81
CA LYS A 78 7.27 1.65 16.88
C LYS A 78 6.86 3.13 16.79
N GLY A 79 5.59 3.39 16.54
CA GLY A 79 5.05 4.75 16.42
C GLY A 79 5.21 5.41 15.03
N VAL A 80 5.91 4.79 14.10
CA VAL A 80 6.04 5.32 12.73
C VAL A 80 4.69 5.34 12.04
N LYS A 81 4.27 6.54 11.63
CA LYS A 81 3.03 6.76 10.89
C LYS A 81 3.24 7.84 9.82
N PRO A 82 2.55 7.76 8.68
CA PRO A 82 2.61 8.82 7.67
C PRO A 82 2.00 10.12 8.18
N ASN A 83 2.63 11.24 7.86
CA ASN A 83 2.04 12.57 8.07
C ASN A 83 0.90 12.81 7.09
N ILE A 84 1.07 12.36 5.84
CA ILE A 84 0.09 12.49 4.76
C ILE A 84 -0.04 11.13 4.08
N THR A 85 -1.26 10.79 3.67
CA THR A 85 -1.52 9.60 2.84
C THR A 85 -2.38 9.99 1.64
N PHE A 86 -1.89 9.69 0.45
CA PHE A 86 -2.65 9.83 -0.79
C PHE A 86 -3.21 8.47 -1.22
N ILE A 87 -4.50 8.43 -1.50
CA ILE A 87 -5.17 7.29 -2.13
C ILE A 87 -5.55 7.68 -3.55
N LEU A 88 -4.85 7.09 -4.51
CA LEU A 88 -5.07 7.34 -5.92
C LEU A 88 -6.19 6.41 -6.42
N LYS A 89 -7.40 6.95 -6.52
CA LYS A 89 -8.56 6.22 -7.02
C LYS A 89 -8.51 6.13 -8.54
N VAL A 90 -8.83 4.96 -9.08
CA VAL A 90 -8.95 4.71 -10.52
C VAL A 90 -10.18 3.86 -10.80
N SER A 91 -10.82 4.06 -11.95
CA SER A 91 -11.93 3.21 -12.36
C SER A 91 -11.46 1.76 -12.61
N PRO A 92 -12.32 0.74 -12.39
CA PRO A 92 -11.97 -0.64 -12.68
C PRO A 92 -11.57 -0.87 -14.16
N LYS A 93 -12.19 -0.12 -15.08
CA LYS A 93 -11.88 -0.15 -16.52
C LYS A 93 -10.45 0.35 -16.77
N SER A 94 -10.14 1.57 -16.32
CA SER A 94 -8.80 2.16 -16.48
C SER A 94 -7.71 1.35 -15.76
N SER A 95 -8.02 0.78 -14.60
CA SER A 95 -7.09 -0.11 -13.89
C SER A 95 -6.74 -1.35 -14.73
N ARG A 96 -7.74 -1.98 -15.37
CA ARG A 96 -7.54 -3.12 -16.27
C ARG A 96 -6.71 -2.75 -17.51
N GLU A 97 -6.99 -1.61 -18.13
CA GLU A 97 -6.24 -1.13 -19.28
C GLU A 97 -4.77 -0.89 -18.94
N ARG A 98 -4.50 -0.26 -17.79
CA ARG A 98 -3.13 -0.08 -17.29
C ARG A 98 -2.41 -1.41 -17.02
N LEU A 99 -3.11 -2.40 -16.46
CA LEU A 99 -2.57 -3.75 -16.23
C LEU A 99 -2.24 -4.47 -17.54
N LYS A 100 -3.09 -4.33 -18.58
CA LYS A 100 -2.84 -4.93 -19.92
C LYS A 100 -1.57 -4.36 -20.58
N ARG A 101 -1.30 -3.07 -20.38
CA ARG A 101 -0.12 -2.38 -20.96
C ARG A 101 1.17 -2.66 -20.19
N ARG A 102 1.09 -3.31 -19.05
CA ARG A 102 2.24 -3.56 -18.18
C ARG A 102 3.11 -4.69 -18.74
N LYS A 103 4.38 -4.42 -18.99
CA LYS A 103 5.36 -5.42 -19.50
C LYS A 103 5.65 -6.53 -18.47
N THR A 104 5.62 -6.20 -17.17
CA THR A 104 5.91 -7.15 -16.09
C THR A 104 4.68 -7.35 -15.23
N ARG A 105 4.29 -8.60 -15.03
CA ARG A 105 3.20 -8.99 -14.13
C ARG A 105 3.75 -9.47 -12.80
N ASN A 106 3.09 -9.11 -11.73
CA ASN A 106 3.37 -9.65 -10.41
C ASN A 106 2.27 -10.64 -9.98
N ARG A 107 2.51 -11.36 -8.89
CA ARG A 107 1.59 -12.38 -8.36
C ARG A 107 0.17 -11.85 -8.12
N TYR A 108 0.02 -10.60 -7.72
CA TYR A 108 -1.30 -9.99 -7.49
C TYR A 108 -2.05 -9.70 -8.79
N ASP A 109 -1.37 -9.45 -9.89
CA ASP A 109 -1.99 -9.15 -11.18
C ASP A 109 -2.87 -10.30 -11.71
N ASN A 110 -2.72 -11.49 -11.15
CA ASN A 110 -3.49 -12.71 -11.48
C ASN A 110 -4.71 -12.94 -10.57
N PHE A 111 -4.98 -12.07 -9.59
CA PHE A 111 -6.16 -12.23 -8.76
C PHE A 111 -7.45 -11.88 -9.50
N HIS A 112 -8.55 -12.53 -9.10
CA HIS A 112 -9.86 -12.27 -9.66
C HIS A 112 -10.29 -10.81 -9.45
N GLN A 113 -11.07 -10.25 -10.38
CA GLN A 113 -11.53 -8.84 -10.35
C GLN A 113 -12.20 -8.45 -9.03
N SER A 114 -12.95 -9.39 -8.42
CA SER A 114 -13.60 -9.17 -7.12
C SER A 114 -12.62 -8.82 -6.01
N PHE A 115 -11.41 -9.37 -6.04
CA PHE A 115 -10.35 -9.06 -5.07
C PHE A 115 -9.92 -7.59 -5.17
N TYR A 116 -9.71 -7.09 -6.39
CA TYR A 116 -9.34 -5.68 -6.60
C TYR A 116 -10.45 -4.73 -6.19
N THR A 117 -11.70 -5.07 -6.51
CA THR A 117 -12.85 -4.27 -6.10
C THR A 117 -12.96 -4.20 -4.58
N LYS A 118 -12.75 -5.31 -3.88
CA LYS A 118 -12.71 -5.33 -2.40
C LYS A 118 -11.55 -4.50 -1.86
N ALA A 119 -10.34 -4.65 -2.40
CA ALA A 119 -9.18 -3.89 -1.97
C ALA A 119 -9.41 -2.38 -2.18
N GLN A 120 -9.94 -1.96 -3.33
CA GLN A 120 -10.23 -0.56 -3.61
C GLN A 120 -11.27 0.03 -2.64
N LYS A 121 -12.39 -0.68 -2.42
CA LYS A 121 -13.39 -0.28 -1.41
C LYS A 121 -12.79 -0.18 -0.02
N SER A 122 -11.84 -1.05 0.30
CA SER A 122 -11.17 -1.06 1.60
C SER A 122 -10.25 0.15 1.80
N PHE A 123 -9.50 0.57 0.79
CA PHE A 123 -8.73 1.81 0.86
C PHE A 123 -9.62 3.02 1.12
N LEU A 124 -10.76 3.12 0.44
CA LEU A 124 -11.73 4.20 0.67
C LEU A 124 -12.33 4.12 2.09
N LYS A 125 -12.63 2.92 2.59
CA LYS A 125 -13.08 2.74 3.97
C LYS A 125 -12.02 3.14 4.99
N ILE A 126 -10.75 2.77 4.76
CA ILE A 126 -9.63 3.10 5.64
C ILE A 126 -9.39 4.61 5.69
N SER A 127 -9.60 5.34 4.60
CA SER A 127 -9.38 6.79 4.53
C SER A 127 -10.51 7.61 5.12
N LYS A 128 -11.70 7.04 5.30
CA LYS A 128 -12.87 7.76 5.78
C LYS A 128 -12.61 8.38 7.16
N ASN A 129 -12.97 9.66 7.31
CA ASN A 129 -12.85 10.43 8.56
C ASN A 129 -11.41 10.61 9.08
N LYS A 130 -10.40 10.49 8.22
CA LYS A 130 -9.00 10.75 8.56
C LYS A 130 -8.53 12.07 7.93
N LYS A 131 -8.19 13.07 8.74
CA LYS A 131 -7.80 14.42 8.30
C LYS A 131 -6.56 14.46 7.39
N ASN A 132 -5.65 13.51 7.54
CA ASN A 132 -4.41 13.44 6.77
C ASN A 132 -4.47 12.47 5.57
N TYR A 133 -5.67 12.03 5.19
CA TYR A 133 -5.90 11.16 4.03
C TYR A 133 -6.57 11.95 2.91
N PHE A 134 -5.97 11.91 1.73
CA PHE A 134 -6.45 12.59 0.54
C PHE A 134 -6.76 11.58 -0.56
N VAL A 135 -8.02 11.46 -0.93
CA VAL A 135 -8.46 10.61 -2.05
C VAL A 135 -8.45 11.45 -3.32
N LEU A 136 -7.61 11.10 -4.26
CA LEU A 136 -7.45 11.81 -5.53
C LEU A 136 -7.84 10.89 -6.69
N ASP A 137 -8.47 11.48 -7.71
CA ASP A 137 -8.77 10.77 -8.94
C ASP A 137 -7.52 10.70 -9.83
N SER A 138 -7.03 9.47 -10.04
CA SER A 138 -5.86 9.22 -10.88
C SER A 138 -6.22 9.02 -12.37
N SER A 139 -7.47 9.27 -12.78
CA SER A 139 -7.86 9.40 -14.18
C SER A 139 -7.50 10.77 -14.77
N LEU A 140 -7.26 11.77 -13.89
CA LEU A 140 -6.74 13.06 -14.28
C LEU A 140 -5.41 12.92 -15.05
N ASN A 141 -5.11 13.86 -15.92
CA ASN A 141 -3.79 13.91 -16.54
C ASN A 141 -2.70 14.07 -15.46
N ASN A 142 -1.48 13.63 -15.76
CA ASN A 142 -0.42 13.58 -14.76
C ASN A 142 -0.11 14.98 -14.18
N ASN A 143 -0.13 16.03 -15.00
CA ASN A 143 0.20 17.39 -14.57
C ASN A 143 -0.81 17.94 -13.54
N ASP A 144 -2.11 17.71 -13.75
CA ASP A 144 -3.14 18.19 -12.82
C ASP A 144 -3.13 17.42 -11.50
N LEU A 145 -2.87 16.11 -11.57
CA LEU A 145 -2.72 15.28 -10.38
C LEU A 145 -1.49 15.70 -9.57
N GLU A 146 -0.37 15.92 -10.23
CA GLU A 146 0.88 16.39 -9.63
C GLU A 146 0.70 17.74 -8.94
N LYS A 147 0.11 18.73 -9.62
CA LYS A 147 -0.18 20.05 -9.05
C LYS A 147 -1.06 19.94 -7.79
N LYS A 148 -2.09 19.08 -7.80
CA LYS A 148 -2.94 18.84 -6.63
C LYS A 148 -2.16 18.23 -5.47
N ILE A 149 -1.33 17.23 -5.72
CA ILE A 149 -0.49 16.61 -4.71
C ILE A 149 0.47 17.64 -4.12
N PHE A 150 1.16 18.39 -4.96
CA PHE A 150 2.12 19.41 -4.54
C PHE A 150 1.47 20.50 -3.69
N LYS A 151 0.29 21.01 -4.09
CA LYS A 151 -0.49 21.99 -3.32
C LYS A 151 -0.83 21.47 -1.91
N ILE A 152 -1.14 20.19 -1.77
CA ILE A 152 -1.43 19.58 -0.47
C ILE A 152 -0.14 19.46 0.34
N VAL A 153 0.92 18.89 -0.24
CA VAL A 153 2.21 18.66 0.46
C VAL A 153 2.78 19.98 1.02
N ARG A 154 2.73 21.08 0.24
CA ARG A 154 3.20 22.41 0.68
C ARG A 154 2.56 22.93 1.96
N LYS A 155 1.38 22.42 2.34
CA LYS A 155 0.72 22.81 3.60
C LYS A 155 1.27 22.07 4.83
N PHE A 156 2.12 21.08 4.62
CA PHE A 156 2.69 20.22 5.66
C PHE A 156 4.21 20.37 5.77
N LEU A 157 4.82 21.12 4.87
CA LEU A 157 6.23 21.53 4.91
C LEU A 157 6.36 22.93 5.52
#